data_3497c1ca0798f7686f1f8906d64d815a
#
_entry.id   3497c1ca0798f7686f1f8906d64d815a
#
_cell.length_a   1.000
_cell.length_b   1.000
_cell.length_c   1.000
_cell.angle_alpha   90.00
_cell.angle_beta   90.00
_cell.angle_gamma   90.00
#
_symmetry.space_group_name_H-M   'P 1'
#
loop_
_entity.id
_entity.type
_entity.pdbx_description
1 polymer ?
#
loop_
_entity_poly.entity_id
_entity_poly.type
_entity_poly.pdbx_seq_one_letter_code
_entity_poly.pdbx_strand_id
1 'polypeptide(L)'
;MTRSVDVRTRDRGQDATVDPAAFWAGDWATALGRHGERAAEDALLLDLAPLTIRVDGRPWTLRVGADGLEAQAGVEGAAVVDLDEEAFADLVREERTALGLVIAGRVGGAGPAHELFCAWDPVLRSVLDGRHLHRPGEVTLLTPDGAPLDLDQRFHLDDGREAPAHFLAEAGFALLCDVFTEAELDGLDAELAAAVDAARPDDGASWWAATSGGERYPCRILDLVEQSPGLRALLDDPRFLAIGQVLDDGHRPGDPFGEHFSDLTAEGLLKRVGSVEGLACLPWHKDCERGGHSMFCSGLTIGICLTPVDLAHGGLDVVAGSHRAHIARRQVDAGLDLPVATLAADRGDVTVHLSCALHRSTHPTSAERRVIYTGFALPARPGDAEADGADHARLLRERAAIAGRQDDAMASLQRPS
;
A
#
# COMPACT_ATOMS: atom_id res chain seq x y z
N MET A 1 -14.48 -3.22 -18.48
CA MET A 1 -13.42 -2.40 -17.88
C MET A 1 -14.01 -1.59 -16.76
N THR A 2 -13.84 -2.01 -15.53
CA THR A 2 -14.13 -1.17 -14.36
C THR A 2 -13.09 -0.04 -14.36
N ARG A 3 -13.53 1.17 -14.59
CA ARG A 3 -12.69 2.36 -14.58
C ARG A 3 -12.05 2.46 -13.19
N SER A 4 -10.72 2.48 -13.09
CA SER A 4 -10.04 2.78 -11.82
C SER A 4 -10.62 4.08 -11.27
N VAL A 5 -10.99 4.09 -10.00
CA VAL A 5 -11.44 5.32 -9.36
C VAL A 5 -10.19 6.18 -9.19
N ASP A 6 -10.16 7.29 -9.89
CA ASP A 6 -9.12 8.29 -9.67
C ASP A 6 -9.35 8.91 -8.28
N VAL A 7 -8.49 8.57 -7.32
CA VAL A 7 -8.57 9.08 -5.93
C VAL A 7 -8.51 10.60 -5.85
N ARG A 8 -7.98 11.27 -6.87
CA ARG A 8 -8.04 12.72 -7.01
C ARG A 8 -9.47 13.23 -7.24
N THR A 9 -10.44 12.34 -7.59
CA THR A 9 -11.86 12.74 -7.74
C THR A 9 -12.56 12.91 -6.40
N ARG A 10 -11.94 12.48 -5.29
CA ARG A 10 -12.49 12.75 -3.97
C ARG A 10 -12.38 14.23 -3.69
N ASP A 11 -13.50 14.80 -3.31
CA ASP A 11 -13.64 16.22 -3.07
C ASP A 11 -13.02 16.55 -1.71
N ARG A 12 -11.68 16.70 -1.68
CA ARG A 12 -10.92 17.09 -0.48
C ARG A 12 -11.25 18.48 0.04
N GLY A 13 -12.07 19.22 -0.68
CA GLY A 13 -12.44 20.61 -0.38
C GLY A 13 -13.80 20.79 0.26
N GLN A 14 -14.56 19.75 0.51
CA GLN A 14 -15.78 19.89 1.30
C GLN A 14 -15.44 19.69 2.77
N ASP A 15 -15.25 20.80 3.47
CA ASP A 15 -15.15 20.92 4.94
C ASP A 15 -16.44 20.44 5.67
N ALA A 16 -17.16 19.49 5.13
CA ALA A 16 -18.32 18.94 5.77
C ALA A 16 -17.84 18.05 6.93
N THR A 17 -17.85 18.59 8.12
CA THR A 17 -17.72 17.84 9.37
C THR A 17 -18.72 16.69 9.37
N VAL A 18 -18.31 15.51 9.78
CA VAL A 18 -19.22 14.39 10.04
C VAL A 18 -19.59 14.45 11.52
N ASP A 19 -20.82 14.81 11.84
CA ASP A 19 -21.33 14.68 13.21
C ASP A 19 -21.46 13.19 13.55
N PRO A 20 -20.68 12.65 14.49
CA PRO A 20 -20.72 11.23 14.79
C PRO A 20 -22.07 10.74 15.28
N ALA A 21 -22.82 11.54 16.04
CA ALA A 21 -24.13 11.15 16.55
C ALA A 21 -25.17 11.08 15.42
N ALA A 22 -25.18 12.07 14.53
CA ALA A 22 -26.05 12.08 13.36
C ALA A 22 -25.69 10.94 12.39
N PHE A 23 -24.41 10.69 12.19
CA PHE A 23 -23.92 9.60 11.34
C PHE A 23 -24.44 8.23 11.83
N TRP A 24 -24.22 7.89 13.10
CA TRP A 24 -24.66 6.59 13.63
C TRP A 24 -26.17 6.44 13.66
N ALA A 25 -26.92 7.53 13.90
CA ALA A 25 -28.38 7.49 13.97
C ALA A 25 -29.05 7.48 12.58
N GLY A 26 -28.42 8.07 11.56
CA GLY A 26 -29.02 8.28 10.24
C GLY A 26 -28.25 7.61 9.09
N ASP A 27 -27.03 8.08 8.80
CA ASP A 27 -26.26 7.64 7.64
C ASP A 27 -25.89 6.16 7.72
N TRP A 28 -25.44 5.71 8.89
CA TRP A 28 -25.13 4.31 9.14
C TRP A 28 -26.37 3.41 8.97
N ALA A 29 -27.51 3.80 9.56
CA ALA A 29 -28.73 3.04 9.41
C ALA A 29 -29.22 2.97 7.95
N THR A 30 -29.05 4.06 7.21
CA THR A 30 -29.35 4.12 5.77
C THR A 30 -28.44 3.20 4.97
N ALA A 31 -27.14 3.21 5.25
CA ALA A 31 -26.15 2.35 4.62
C ALA A 31 -26.40 0.87 4.91
N LEU A 32 -26.70 0.53 6.17
CA LEU A 32 -27.10 -0.83 6.56
C LEU A 32 -28.37 -1.29 5.83
N GLY A 33 -29.35 -0.42 5.64
CA GLY A 33 -30.56 -0.75 4.87
C GLY A 33 -30.26 -1.13 3.40
N ARG A 34 -29.14 -0.66 2.85
CA ARG A 34 -28.72 -0.96 1.47
C ARG A 34 -27.75 -2.12 1.36
N HIS A 35 -26.83 -2.25 2.29
CA HIS A 35 -25.66 -3.12 2.19
C HIS A 35 -25.45 -4.05 3.39
N GLY A 36 -26.29 -3.95 4.43
CA GLY A 36 -26.06 -4.59 5.72
C GLY A 36 -26.02 -6.11 5.70
N GLU A 37 -26.84 -6.77 4.88
CA GLU A 37 -26.84 -8.23 4.75
C GLU A 37 -25.49 -8.74 4.30
N ARG A 38 -24.97 -8.18 3.21
CA ARG A 38 -23.66 -8.57 2.64
C ARG A 38 -22.51 -8.18 3.54
N ALA A 39 -22.58 -7.01 4.17
CA ALA A 39 -21.56 -6.56 5.12
C ALA A 39 -21.50 -7.42 6.39
N ALA A 40 -22.66 -7.97 6.84
CA ALA A 40 -22.69 -8.93 7.93
C ALA A 40 -22.01 -10.26 7.54
N GLU A 41 -22.24 -10.75 6.32
CA GLU A 41 -21.51 -11.91 5.78
C GLU A 41 -19.99 -11.65 5.73
N ASP A 42 -19.58 -10.44 5.35
CA ASP A 42 -18.16 -10.05 5.31
C ASP A 42 -17.54 -10.04 6.72
N ALA A 43 -18.25 -9.50 7.71
CA ALA A 43 -17.79 -9.50 9.09
C ALA A 43 -17.70 -10.93 9.68
N LEU A 44 -18.63 -11.81 9.35
CA LEU A 44 -18.60 -13.21 9.73
C LEU A 44 -17.45 -13.96 9.04
N LEU A 45 -17.20 -13.68 7.76
CA LEU A 45 -16.08 -14.27 7.01
C LEU A 45 -14.74 -13.95 7.67
N LEU A 46 -14.60 -12.74 8.22
CA LEU A 46 -13.38 -12.30 8.87
C LEU A 46 -13.31 -12.65 10.36
N ASP A 47 -14.35 -13.29 10.92
CA ASP A 47 -14.46 -13.63 12.36
C ASP A 47 -14.12 -12.43 13.25
N LEU A 48 -14.84 -11.31 13.03
CA LEU A 48 -14.56 -10.06 13.72
C LEU A 48 -15.19 -10.02 15.10
N ALA A 49 -14.37 -9.83 16.12
CA ALA A 49 -14.84 -9.48 17.47
C ALA A 49 -15.44 -8.06 17.51
N PRO A 50 -16.26 -7.74 18.53
CA PRO A 50 -16.77 -6.39 18.72
C PRO A 50 -15.64 -5.35 18.84
N LEU A 51 -15.80 -4.21 18.14
CA LEU A 51 -14.90 -3.07 18.17
C LEU A 51 -15.63 -1.83 18.67
N THR A 52 -15.14 -1.19 19.72
CA THR A 52 -15.63 0.11 20.14
C THR A 52 -14.80 1.22 19.51
N ILE A 53 -15.44 2.09 18.74
CA ILE A 53 -14.88 3.36 18.26
C ILE A 53 -15.42 4.48 19.16
N ARG A 54 -14.53 5.20 19.82
CA ARG A 54 -14.87 6.33 20.64
C ARG A 54 -14.48 7.61 19.91
N VAL A 55 -15.47 8.46 19.62
CA VAL A 55 -15.25 9.75 18.96
C VAL A 55 -15.52 10.86 19.98
N ASP A 56 -14.53 11.66 20.27
CA ASP A 56 -14.57 12.71 21.32
C ASP A 56 -15.20 12.22 22.63
N GLY A 57 -14.77 11.02 23.06
CA GLY A 57 -15.22 10.40 24.30
C GLY A 57 -16.59 9.71 24.23
N ARG A 58 -17.29 9.74 23.09
CA ARG A 58 -18.58 9.08 22.89
C ARG A 58 -18.38 7.73 22.21
N PRO A 59 -18.66 6.59 22.88
CA PRO A 59 -18.39 5.27 22.32
C PRO A 59 -19.57 4.74 21.50
N TRP A 60 -19.24 4.06 20.39
CA TRP A 60 -20.12 3.17 19.62
C TRP A 60 -19.40 1.85 19.37
N THR A 61 -20.10 0.76 19.62
CA THR A 61 -19.57 -0.58 19.39
C THR A 61 -20.15 -1.19 18.13
N LEU A 62 -19.28 -1.55 17.21
CA LEU A 62 -19.58 -2.36 16.04
C LEU A 62 -19.55 -3.84 16.41
N ARG A 63 -20.56 -4.60 16.00
CA ARG A 63 -20.62 -6.05 16.24
C ARG A 63 -21.52 -6.74 15.23
N VAL A 64 -21.38 -8.05 15.11
CA VAL A 64 -22.35 -8.90 14.43
C VAL A 64 -23.31 -9.46 15.48
N GLY A 65 -24.57 -9.04 15.41
CA GLY A 65 -25.65 -9.52 16.25
C GLY A 65 -26.46 -10.64 15.59
N ALA A 66 -27.54 -11.07 16.24
CA ALA A 66 -28.43 -12.12 15.72
C ALA A 66 -29.14 -11.69 14.42
N ASP A 67 -29.41 -10.40 14.29
CA ASP A 67 -30.16 -9.83 13.15
C ASP A 67 -29.25 -9.17 12.10
N GLY A 68 -27.91 -9.35 12.20
CA GLY A 68 -26.92 -8.79 11.29
C GLY A 68 -25.92 -7.84 11.97
N LEU A 69 -25.41 -6.90 11.17
CA LEU A 69 -24.41 -5.94 11.64
C LEU A 69 -25.06 -4.79 12.42
N GLU A 70 -24.50 -4.46 13.57
CA GLU A 70 -25.02 -3.44 14.47
C GLU A 70 -23.94 -2.42 14.85
N ALA A 71 -24.36 -1.17 15.06
CA ALA A 71 -23.60 -0.17 15.78
C ALA A 71 -24.41 0.29 17.00
N GLN A 72 -23.93 0.02 18.20
CA GLN A 72 -24.62 0.31 19.45
C GLN A 72 -23.85 1.35 20.26
N ALA A 73 -24.56 2.35 20.80
CA ALA A 73 -23.95 3.30 21.72
C ALA A 73 -23.52 2.60 23.02
N GLY A 74 -22.30 2.86 23.47
CA GLY A 74 -21.70 2.25 24.65
C GLY A 74 -20.42 1.47 24.34
N VAL A 75 -19.79 0.93 25.37
CA VAL A 75 -18.58 0.11 25.28
C VAL A 75 -18.92 -1.34 25.47
N GLU A 76 -18.52 -2.18 24.54
CA GLU A 76 -18.60 -3.63 24.63
C GLU A 76 -17.23 -4.25 24.29
N GLY A 77 -16.77 -5.18 25.13
CA GLY A 77 -15.48 -5.82 24.93
C GLY A 77 -14.27 -4.97 25.33
N ALA A 78 -13.09 -5.50 25.06
CA ALA A 78 -11.81 -4.91 25.45
C ALA A 78 -11.16 -4.04 24.37
N ALA A 79 -11.58 -4.18 23.11
CA ALA A 79 -10.99 -3.47 21.99
C ALA A 79 -11.66 -2.11 21.81
N VAL A 80 -10.95 -1.06 22.20
CA VAL A 80 -11.41 0.33 22.10
C VAL A 80 -10.36 1.15 21.38
N VAL A 81 -10.78 1.92 20.38
CA VAL A 81 -9.96 2.92 19.71
C VAL A 81 -10.59 4.30 19.90
N ASP A 82 -9.73 5.31 20.03
CA ASP A 82 -10.12 6.71 20.19
C ASP A 82 -9.80 7.47 18.90
N LEU A 83 -10.77 8.20 18.38
CA LEU A 83 -10.64 9.11 17.25
C LEU A 83 -11.13 10.49 17.64
N ASP A 84 -10.52 11.53 17.10
CA ASP A 84 -11.14 12.85 17.03
C ASP A 84 -12.18 12.90 15.89
N GLU A 85 -12.98 13.98 15.83
CA GLU A 85 -14.02 14.13 14.79
C GLU A 85 -13.42 14.17 13.37
N GLU A 86 -12.23 14.73 13.20
CA GLU A 86 -11.55 14.81 11.92
C GLU A 86 -11.08 13.42 11.46
N ALA A 87 -10.42 12.65 12.33
CA ALA A 87 -10.02 11.27 12.01
C ALA A 87 -11.23 10.36 11.72
N PHE A 88 -12.34 10.58 12.45
CA PHE A 88 -13.58 9.87 12.17
C PHE A 88 -14.17 10.24 10.80
N ALA A 89 -14.16 11.52 10.45
CA ALA A 89 -14.62 11.98 9.14
C ALA A 89 -13.73 11.42 8.01
N ASP A 90 -12.41 11.44 8.19
CA ASP A 90 -11.43 10.86 7.27
C ASP A 90 -11.71 9.36 7.03
N LEU A 91 -11.96 8.61 8.11
CA LEU A 91 -12.31 7.19 8.03
C LEU A 91 -13.62 6.97 7.27
N VAL A 92 -14.68 7.68 7.63
CA VAL A 92 -16.01 7.52 7.01
C VAL A 92 -15.96 7.82 5.50
N ARG A 93 -15.22 8.84 5.10
CA ARG A 93 -15.07 9.27 3.70
C ARG A 93 -13.97 8.52 2.94
N GLU A 94 -13.21 7.69 3.64
CA GLU A 94 -11.99 7.08 3.11
C GLU A 94 -10.98 8.12 2.57
N GLU A 95 -10.88 9.27 3.25
CA GLU A 95 -9.75 10.18 3.06
C GLU A 95 -8.48 9.56 3.64
N ARG A 96 -8.65 8.76 4.71
CA ARG A 96 -7.65 7.86 5.28
C ARG A 96 -8.27 6.51 5.63
N THR A 97 -7.52 5.45 5.38
CA THR A 97 -7.87 4.10 5.85
C THR A 97 -7.63 3.98 7.36
N ALA A 98 -8.18 2.95 7.99
CA ALA A 98 -7.87 2.66 9.40
C ALA A 98 -6.35 2.50 9.62
N LEU A 99 -5.65 1.79 8.72
CA LEU A 99 -4.20 1.64 8.78
C LEU A 99 -3.49 2.99 8.61
N GLY A 100 -3.90 3.80 7.65
CA GLY A 100 -3.36 5.15 7.44
C GLY A 100 -3.50 6.04 8.66
N LEU A 101 -4.64 5.98 9.37
CA LEU A 101 -4.85 6.70 10.63
C LEU A 101 -3.94 6.20 11.75
N VAL A 102 -3.74 4.87 11.88
CA VAL A 102 -2.81 4.28 12.86
C VAL A 102 -1.38 4.72 12.60
N ILE A 103 -0.93 4.64 11.34
CA ILE A 103 0.42 5.09 10.93
C ILE A 103 0.60 6.58 11.19
N ALA A 104 -0.40 7.40 10.90
CA ALA A 104 -0.37 8.84 11.17
C ALA A 104 -0.40 9.19 12.68
N GLY A 105 -0.62 8.19 13.56
CA GLY A 105 -0.71 8.41 15.02
C GLY A 105 -1.98 9.14 15.44
N ARG A 106 -3.05 9.05 14.63
CA ARG A 106 -4.34 9.70 14.87
C ARG A 106 -5.38 8.78 15.53
N VAL A 107 -4.95 7.59 15.98
CA VAL A 107 -5.79 6.60 16.65
C VAL A 107 -5.27 6.39 18.06
N GLY A 108 -6.09 6.67 19.07
CA GLY A 108 -5.81 6.30 20.44
C GLY A 108 -6.04 4.79 20.65
N GLY A 109 -5.38 4.22 21.67
CA GLY A 109 -5.34 2.78 21.89
C GLY A 109 -3.99 2.19 21.50
N ALA A 110 -3.88 0.86 21.45
CA ALA A 110 -2.64 0.18 21.04
C ALA A 110 -2.86 -1.31 20.75
N GLY A 111 -1.92 -1.91 20.03
CA GLY A 111 -1.80 -3.36 19.82
C GLY A 111 -3.09 -4.00 19.30
N PRO A 112 -3.69 -4.95 20.04
CA PRO A 112 -4.86 -5.70 19.54
C PRO A 112 -6.07 -4.84 19.14
N ALA A 113 -6.24 -3.66 19.74
CA ALA A 113 -7.32 -2.75 19.35
C ALA A 113 -7.06 -2.13 17.97
N HIS A 114 -5.81 -1.75 17.66
CA HIS A 114 -5.43 -1.27 16.33
C HIS A 114 -5.55 -2.39 15.28
N GLU A 115 -5.14 -3.61 15.59
CA GLU A 115 -5.29 -4.77 14.68
C GLU A 115 -6.76 -4.99 14.32
N LEU A 116 -7.64 -4.99 15.32
CA LEU A 116 -9.06 -5.17 15.11
C LEU A 116 -9.68 -3.99 14.35
N PHE A 117 -9.24 -2.76 14.63
CA PHE A 117 -9.69 -1.57 13.90
C PHE A 117 -9.34 -1.67 12.40
N CYS A 118 -8.11 -2.05 12.07
CA CYS A 118 -7.72 -2.31 10.68
C CYS A 118 -8.47 -3.48 10.05
N ALA A 119 -8.84 -4.50 10.84
CA ALA A 119 -9.62 -5.64 10.34
C ALA A 119 -11.09 -5.28 10.08
N TRP A 120 -11.65 -4.30 10.79
CA TRP A 120 -13.00 -3.78 10.57
C TRP A 120 -13.10 -2.85 9.36
N ASP A 121 -12.02 -2.22 8.92
CA ASP A 121 -12.03 -1.25 7.81
C ASP A 121 -12.67 -1.82 6.53
N PRO A 122 -12.32 -3.03 6.03
CA PRO A 122 -13.00 -3.60 4.88
C PRO A 122 -14.51 -3.75 5.05
N VAL A 123 -14.98 -4.09 6.25
CA VAL A 123 -16.42 -4.21 6.54
C VAL A 123 -17.10 -2.84 6.60
N LEU A 124 -16.41 -1.83 7.12
CA LEU A 124 -16.90 -0.44 7.04
C LEU A 124 -17.10 -0.01 5.57
N ARG A 125 -16.16 -0.37 4.68
CA ARG A 125 -16.32 -0.11 3.24
C ARG A 125 -17.47 -0.89 2.63
N SER A 126 -17.70 -2.14 3.08
CA SER A 126 -18.86 -2.92 2.65
C SER A 126 -20.18 -2.25 3.02
N VAL A 127 -20.28 -1.69 4.23
CA VAL A 127 -21.48 -0.94 4.66
C VAL A 127 -21.61 0.39 3.92
N LEU A 128 -20.57 1.21 3.95
CA LEU A 128 -20.68 2.61 3.52
C LEU A 128 -20.71 2.76 2.00
N ASP A 129 -19.94 1.97 1.29
CA ASP A 129 -19.70 2.13 -0.15
C ASP A 129 -20.29 0.95 -0.96
N GLY A 130 -20.78 -0.11 -0.31
CA GLY A 130 -21.22 -1.34 -0.98
C GLY A 130 -20.07 -2.14 -1.60
N ARG A 131 -18.82 -1.89 -1.19
CA ARG A 131 -17.63 -2.62 -1.64
C ARG A 131 -17.46 -3.88 -0.80
N HIS A 132 -18.18 -4.93 -1.20
CA HIS A 132 -18.15 -6.21 -0.49
C HIS A 132 -16.85 -6.95 -0.72
N LEU A 133 -16.49 -7.80 0.25
CA LEU A 133 -15.31 -8.63 0.14
C LEU A 133 -15.44 -9.61 -1.02
N HIS A 134 -14.32 -9.85 -1.68
CA HIS A 134 -14.20 -10.79 -2.78
C HIS A 134 -14.74 -12.18 -2.41
N ARG A 135 -15.45 -12.77 -3.34
CA ARG A 135 -15.92 -14.16 -3.29
C ARG A 135 -15.31 -14.96 -4.44
N PRO A 136 -15.10 -16.27 -4.27
CA PRO A 136 -14.54 -17.12 -5.31
C PRO A 136 -15.27 -16.98 -6.64
N GLY A 137 -14.49 -16.81 -7.71
CA GLY A 137 -14.97 -16.70 -9.10
C GLY A 137 -15.38 -15.29 -9.54
N GLU A 138 -15.31 -14.26 -8.69
CA GLU A 138 -15.64 -12.88 -9.08
C GLU A 138 -14.57 -12.21 -9.94
N VAL A 139 -13.31 -12.65 -9.84
CA VAL A 139 -12.20 -12.15 -10.65
C VAL A 139 -11.63 -13.27 -11.50
N THR A 140 -11.53 -13.02 -12.80
CA THR A 140 -10.87 -13.90 -13.75
C THR A 140 -9.72 -13.15 -14.42
N LEU A 141 -8.64 -13.86 -14.72
CA LEU A 141 -7.42 -13.32 -15.35
C LEU A 141 -7.35 -13.89 -16.77
N LEU A 142 -7.63 -13.06 -17.75
CA LEU A 142 -7.77 -13.51 -19.14
C LEU A 142 -6.89 -12.68 -20.08
N THR A 143 -6.41 -13.33 -21.12
CA THR A 143 -5.82 -12.69 -22.29
C THR A 143 -6.89 -11.96 -23.14
N PRO A 144 -6.54 -11.07 -24.07
CA PRO A 144 -7.51 -10.37 -24.91
C PRO A 144 -8.42 -11.29 -25.73
N ASP A 145 -7.98 -12.50 -26.05
CA ASP A 145 -8.74 -13.54 -26.75
C ASP A 145 -9.53 -14.48 -25.82
N GLY A 146 -9.50 -14.22 -24.51
CA GLY A 146 -10.28 -14.94 -23.50
C GLY A 146 -9.66 -16.23 -22.96
N ALA A 147 -8.40 -16.50 -23.26
CA ALA A 147 -7.65 -17.61 -22.63
C ALA A 147 -7.16 -17.23 -21.23
N PRO A 148 -6.85 -18.19 -20.33
CA PRO A 148 -6.20 -17.90 -19.06
C PRO A 148 -4.88 -17.14 -19.23
N LEU A 149 -4.66 -16.13 -18.40
CA LEU A 149 -3.43 -15.34 -18.42
C LEU A 149 -2.25 -16.17 -17.89
N ASP A 150 -1.14 -16.15 -18.60
CA ASP A 150 0.13 -16.71 -18.13
C ASP A 150 0.82 -15.70 -17.20
N LEU A 151 0.85 -15.97 -15.90
CA LEU A 151 1.40 -15.05 -14.91
C LEU A 151 2.93 -14.98 -14.89
N ASP A 152 3.61 -15.88 -15.59
CA ASP A 152 5.07 -15.87 -15.73
C ASP A 152 5.53 -15.07 -16.97
N GLN A 153 4.59 -14.42 -17.68
CA GLN A 153 4.90 -13.62 -18.85
C GLN A 153 5.79 -12.42 -18.49
N ARG A 154 6.81 -12.21 -19.33
CA ARG A 154 7.78 -11.13 -19.24
C ARG A 154 7.68 -10.24 -20.45
N PHE A 155 8.02 -8.97 -20.33
CA PHE A 155 7.91 -7.99 -21.39
C PHE A 155 9.23 -7.21 -21.55
N HIS A 156 9.46 -6.73 -22.77
CA HIS A 156 10.51 -5.75 -23.06
C HIS A 156 9.86 -4.43 -23.50
N LEU A 157 10.52 -3.31 -23.27
CA LEU A 157 9.99 -2.00 -23.68
C LEU A 157 9.73 -1.91 -25.20
N ASP A 158 10.50 -2.65 -25.99
CA ASP A 158 10.37 -2.71 -27.46
C ASP A 158 9.19 -3.56 -27.97
N ASP A 159 8.56 -4.37 -27.10
CA ASP A 159 7.38 -5.17 -27.45
C ASP A 159 6.13 -4.33 -27.70
N GLY A 160 6.21 -3.03 -27.47
CA GLY A 160 5.07 -2.12 -27.47
C GLY A 160 4.29 -2.21 -26.15
N ARG A 161 3.35 -1.29 -25.98
CA ARG A 161 2.67 -1.15 -24.69
C ARG A 161 1.38 -1.95 -24.53
N GLU A 162 0.77 -2.44 -25.62
CA GLU A 162 -0.56 -3.05 -25.56
C GLU A 162 -0.59 -4.31 -24.70
N ALA A 163 0.40 -5.21 -24.89
CA ALA A 163 0.48 -6.46 -24.15
C ALA A 163 0.80 -6.24 -22.65
N PRO A 164 1.84 -5.48 -22.25
CA PRO A 164 2.09 -5.20 -20.84
C PRO A 164 0.98 -4.38 -20.18
N ALA A 165 0.31 -3.47 -20.90
CA ALA A 165 -0.83 -2.72 -20.39
C ALA A 165 -2.02 -3.62 -20.06
N HIS A 166 -2.36 -4.55 -20.98
CA HIS A 166 -3.42 -5.51 -20.74
C HIS A 166 -3.08 -6.42 -19.54
N PHE A 167 -1.85 -6.95 -19.53
CA PHE A 167 -1.39 -7.82 -18.45
C PHE A 167 -1.43 -7.10 -17.08
N LEU A 168 -0.93 -5.87 -17.01
CA LEU A 168 -0.98 -5.05 -15.80
C LEU A 168 -2.43 -4.76 -15.36
N ALA A 169 -3.33 -4.50 -16.29
CA ALA A 169 -4.76 -4.28 -16.00
C ALA A 169 -5.46 -5.53 -15.47
N GLU A 170 -5.05 -6.72 -15.90
CA GLU A 170 -5.61 -7.99 -15.44
C GLU A 170 -4.94 -8.48 -14.15
N ALA A 171 -3.60 -8.56 -14.14
CA ALA A 171 -2.84 -9.15 -13.05
C ALA A 171 -2.53 -8.17 -11.90
N GLY A 172 -2.43 -6.86 -12.19
CA GLY A 172 -2.05 -5.83 -11.22
C GLY A 172 -0.54 -5.65 -11.05
N PHE A 173 0.26 -6.38 -11.82
CA PHE A 173 1.71 -6.28 -11.88
C PHE A 173 2.22 -6.58 -13.28
N ALA A 174 3.47 -6.23 -13.56
CA ALA A 174 4.20 -6.64 -14.76
C ALA A 174 5.69 -6.71 -14.46
N LEU A 175 6.44 -7.45 -15.27
CA LEU A 175 7.89 -7.52 -15.23
C LEU A 175 8.43 -7.04 -16.58
N LEU A 176 9.24 -5.98 -16.56
CA LEU A 176 9.93 -5.44 -17.73
C LEU A 176 11.40 -5.86 -17.66
N CYS A 177 11.86 -6.59 -18.68
CA CYS A 177 13.19 -7.15 -18.70
C CYS A 177 14.19 -6.24 -19.42
N ASP A 178 15.45 -6.31 -19.00
CA ASP A 178 16.60 -5.66 -19.66
C ASP A 178 16.41 -4.14 -19.89
N VAL A 179 15.77 -3.45 -18.93
CA VAL A 179 15.49 -2.01 -19.07
C VAL A 179 16.75 -1.17 -18.99
N PHE A 180 17.67 -1.54 -18.09
CA PHE A 180 18.91 -0.79 -17.82
C PHE A 180 20.15 -1.62 -18.07
N THR A 181 21.22 -0.97 -18.50
CA THR A 181 22.50 -1.59 -18.77
C THR A 181 23.28 -1.85 -17.47
N GLU A 182 24.18 -2.85 -17.49
CA GLU A 182 25.06 -3.15 -16.37
C GLU A 182 25.86 -1.92 -15.87
N ALA A 183 26.31 -1.06 -16.78
CA ALA A 183 27.06 0.14 -16.40
C ALA A 183 26.20 1.16 -15.66
N GLU A 184 24.94 1.33 -16.03
CA GLU A 184 23.98 2.17 -15.32
C GLU A 184 23.70 1.60 -13.94
N LEU A 185 23.47 0.28 -13.84
CA LEU A 185 23.21 -0.40 -12.60
C LEU A 185 24.41 -0.36 -11.63
N ASP A 186 25.64 -0.52 -12.15
CA ASP A 186 26.85 -0.37 -11.34
C ASP A 186 26.98 1.03 -10.76
N GLY A 187 26.64 2.06 -11.55
CA GLY A 187 26.60 3.45 -11.09
C GLY A 187 25.58 3.66 -9.97
N LEU A 188 24.34 3.21 -10.17
CA LEU A 188 23.27 3.31 -9.17
C LEU A 188 23.60 2.52 -7.89
N ASP A 189 24.18 1.33 -8.03
CA ASP A 189 24.56 0.50 -6.88
C ASP A 189 25.66 1.15 -6.05
N ALA A 190 26.65 1.79 -6.71
CA ALA A 190 27.68 2.56 -6.04
C ALA A 190 27.13 3.80 -5.31
N GLU A 191 26.20 4.52 -5.92
CA GLU A 191 25.54 5.68 -5.32
C GLU A 191 24.67 5.25 -4.10
N LEU A 192 23.92 4.15 -4.22
CA LEU A 192 23.17 3.57 -3.09
C LEU A 192 24.11 3.13 -1.97
N ALA A 193 25.24 2.48 -2.30
CA ALA A 193 26.21 2.06 -1.30
C ALA A 193 26.80 3.28 -0.54
N ALA A 194 27.12 4.36 -1.25
CA ALA A 194 27.59 5.60 -0.63
C ALA A 194 26.56 6.23 0.32
N ALA A 195 25.27 6.23 -0.08
CA ALA A 195 24.17 6.70 0.76
C ALA A 195 24.00 5.83 2.02
N VAL A 196 24.13 4.51 1.88
CA VAL A 196 24.09 3.54 3.01
C VAL A 196 25.24 3.81 3.99
N ASP A 197 26.45 4.05 3.51
CA ASP A 197 27.62 4.35 4.34
C ASP A 197 27.49 5.71 5.06
N ALA A 198 26.80 6.66 4.45
CA ALA A 198 26.52 7.97 5.02
C ALA A 198 25.39 7.96 6.05
N ALA A 199 24.46 6.99 5.99
CA ALA A 199 23.28 6.91 6.84
C ALA A 199 23.62 6.82 8.34
N ARG A 200 22.80 7.45 9.17
CA ARG A 200 22.93 7.41 10.63
C ARG A 200 21.56 7.12 11.27
N PRO A 201 21.51 6.36 12.37
CA PRO A 201 20.28 6.25 13.14
C PRO A 201 19.72 7.63 13.48
N ASP A 202 18.42 7.79 13.33
CA ASP A 202 17.68 9.03 13.66
C ASP A 202 18.01 10.24 12.76
N ASP A 203 18.61 10.02 11.58
CA ASP A 203 18.88 11.10 10.60
C ASP A 203 17.62 11.59 9.87
N GLY A 204 16.51 10.86 9.97
CA GLY A 204 15.25 11.13 9.27
C GLY A 204 15.29 10.81 7.77
N ALA A 205 16.45 10.42 7.24
CA ALA A 205 16.68 10.07 5.86
C ALA A 205 16.89 8.56 5.65
N SER A 206 16.91 7.78 6.72
CA SER A 206 17.09 6.34 6.66
C SER A 206 16.24 5.60 7.69
N TRP A 207 15.78 4.42 7.32
CA TRP A 207 15.13 3.49 8.24
C TRP A 207 16.04 2.30 8.49
N TRP A 208 16.00 1.78 9.72
CA TRP A 208 16.93 0.78 10.18
C TRP A 208 16.25 -0.53 10.54
N ALA A 209 16.92 -1.61 10.20
CA ALA A 209 16.53 -2.97 10.54
C ALA A 209 17.61 -3.65 11.39
N ALA A 210 17.25 -4.78 12.01
CA ALA A 210 18.19 -5.63 12.71
C ALA A 210 18.15 -7.05 12.17
N THR A 211 19.31 -7.71 12.13
CA THR A 211 19.42 -9.15 11.86
C THR A 211 19.28 -9.95 13.16
N SER A 212 19.01 -11.24 13.05
CA SER A 212 18.99 -12.17 14.18
C SER A 212 20.35 -12.27 14.91
N GLY A 213 21.44 -11.86 14.24
CA GLY A 213 22.78 -11.72 14.85
C GLY A 213 22.98 -10.41 15.62
N GLY A 214 21.99 -9.52 15.67
CA GLY A 214 22.06 -8.24 16.36
C GLY A 214 22.73 -7.12 15.54
N GLU A 215 23.09 -7.36 14.30
CA GLU A 215 23.61 -6.31 13.42
C GLU A 215 22.48 -5.37 13.00
N ARG A 216 22.67 -4.07 13.23
CA ARG A 216 21.77 -3.00 12.73
C ARG A 216 22.32 -2.44 11.41
N TYR A 217 21.43 -2.23 10.46
CA TYR A 217 21.78 -1.68 9.15
C TYR A 217 20.66 -0.80 8.61
N PRO A 218 20.95 0.20 7.77
CA PRO A 218 19.93 0.97 7.10
C PRO A 218 19.23 0.09 6.05
N CYS A 219 17.97 -0.23 6.28
CA CYS A 219 17.18 -1.05 5.35
C CYS A 219 16.47 -0.24 4.28
N ARG A 220 16.29 1.07 4.51
CA ARG A 220 15.79 2.02 3.51
C ARG A 220 16.56 3.31 3.57
N ILE A 221 16.91 3.83 2.40
CA ILE A 221 17.43 5.18 2.20
C ILE A 221 16.31 5.97 1.53
N LEU A 222 15.77 6.94 2.25
CA LEU A 222 14.70 7.81 1.77
C LEU A 222 15.27 8.91 0.89
N ASP A 223 14.48 9.42 -0.05
CA ASP A 223 14.86 10.49 -0.96
C ASP A 223 16.23 10.27 -1.64
N LEU A 224 16.48 9.02 -2.04
CA LEU A 224 17.75 8.63 -2.67
C LEU A 224 18.06 9.51 -3.89
N VAL A 225 17.05 10.01 -4.60
CA VAL A 225 17.17 10.91 -5.73
C VAL A 225 17.95 12.20 -5.39
N GLU A 226 17.91 12.67 -4.15
CA GLU A 226 18.66 13.85 -3.70
C GLU A 226 20.16 13.56 -3.54
N GLN A 227 20.52 12.30 -3.38
CA GLN A 227 21.88 11.84 -3.14
C GLN A 227 22.48 11.09 -4.33
N SER A 228 21.68 10.80 -5.36
CA SER A 228 22.06 10.00 -6.52
C SER A 228 21.86 10.77 -7.83
N PRO A 229 22.90 11.42 -8.35
CA PRO A 229 22.84 12.10 -9.66
C PRO A 229 22.49 11.17 -10.82
N GLY A 230 22.96 9.91 -10.77
CA GLY A 230 22.66 8.90 -11.77
C GLY A 230 21.17 8.54 -11.77
N LEU A 231 20.59 8.34 -10.58
CA LEU A 231 19.16 8.10 -10.45
C LEU A 231 18.31 9.29 -10.93
N ARG A 232 18.70 10.52 -10.57
CA ARG A 232 18.03 11.73 -11.05
C ARG A 232 18.02 11.81 -12.58
N ALA A 233 19.15 11.52 -13.22
CA ALA A 233 19.24 11.50 -14.68
C ALA A 233 18.38 10.38 -15.29
N LEU A 234 18.31 9.22 -14.63
CA LEU A 234 17.54 8.07 -15.09
C LEU A 234 16.03 8.34 -15.05
N LEU A 235 15.54 9.07 -14.06
CA LEU A 235 14.12 9.38 -13.93
C LEU A 235 13.61 10.32 -15.04
N ASP A 236 14.51 11.04 -15.73
CA ASP A 236 14.21 11.82 -16.94
C ASP A 236 14.48 11.03 -18.24
N ASP A 237 14.97 9.78 -18.15
CA ASP A 237 15.27 8.95 -19.31
C ASP A 237 13.96 8.52 -20.01
N PRO A 238 13.88 8.60 -21.35
CA PRO A 238 12.71 8.17 -22.09
C PRO A 238 12.28 6.72 -21.83
N ARG A 239 13.23 5.79 -21.54
CA ARG A 239 12.92 4.40 -21.19
C ARG A 239 12.18 4.32 -19.87
N PHE A 240 12.61 5.08 -18.86
CA PHE A 240 11.93 5.14 -17.57
C PHE A 240 10.54 5.76 -17.72
N LEU A 241 10.42 6.86 -18.46
CA LEU A 241 9.11 7.49 -18.72
C LEU A 241 8.16 6.58 -19.49
N ALA A 242 8.67 5.72 -20.35
CA ALA A 242 7.85 4.73 -21.08
C ALA A 242 7.19 3.70 -20.15
N ILE A 243 7.80 3.40 -19.00
CA ILE A 243 7.21 2.48 -18.00
C ILE A 243 5.87 3.05 -17.49
N GLY A 244 5.82 4.33 -17.13
CA GLY A 244 4.59 4.97 -16.67
C GLY A 244 3.52 5.08 -17.76
N GLN A 245 3.93 5.15 -19.02
CA GLN A 245 3.02 5.22 -20.15
C GLN A 245 2.32 3.89 -20.49
N VAL A 246 2.70 2.80 -19.86
CA VAL A 246 2.02 1.50 -20.03
C VAL A 246 0.51 1.64 -19.75
N LEU A 247 0.11 2.45 -18.77
CA LEU A 247 -1.31 2.68 -18.47
C LEU A 247 -2.00 3.71 -19.39
N ASP A 248 -1.26 4.51 -20.14
CA ASP A 248 -1.76 5.51 -21.10
C ASP A 248 -2.78 6.53 -20.54
N ASP A 249 -2.64 6.90 -19.28
CA ASP A 249 -3.57 7.81 -18.61
C ASP A 249 -2.90 9.09 -18.06
N GLY A 250 -1.72 9.40 -18.56
CA GLY A 250 -1.02 10.64 -18.24
C GLY A 250 -0.17 10.59 -16.97
N HIS A 251 0.19 9.40 -16.51
CA HIS A 251 1.09 9.24 -15.38
C HIS A 251 2.41 10.03 -15.53
N ARG A 252 2.89 10.53 -14.41
CA ARG A 252 4.18 11.21 -14.28
C ARG A 252 4.98 10.54 -13.18
N PRO A 253 6.32 10.56 -13.27
CA PRO A 253 7.15 10.19 -12.12
C PRO A 253 6.72 10.98 -10.89
N GLY A 254 6.48 10.28 -9.77
CA GLY A 254 6.00 10.90 -8.55
C GLY A 254 5.73 9.86 -7.47
N ASP A 255 5.33 10.33 -6.28
CA ASP A 255 5.02 9.46 -5.15
C ASP A 255 3.79 8.59 -5.47
N PRO A 256 3.94 7.26 -5.57
CA PRO A 256 2.83 6.35 -5.83
C PRO A 256 1.87 6.24 -4.63
N PHE A 257 2.27 6.70 -3.45
CA PHE A 257 1.53 6.54 -2.19
C PHE A 257 0.48 7.66 -1.97
N GLY A 258 0.43 8.65 -2.83
CA GLY A 258 -0.69 9.59 -2.95
C GLY A 258 -0.83 10.64 -1.86
N GLU A 259 0.15 10.81 -0.98
CA GLU A 259 0.09 11.86 0.04
C GLU A 259 0.67 13.20 -0.45
N HIS A 260 1.61 13.17 -1.37
CA HIS A 260 2.25 14.37 -1.93
C HIS A 260 2.48 14.19 -3.43
N PHE A 261 1.62 14.79 -4.23
CA PHE A 261 1.72 14.77 -5.70
C PHE A 261 2.91 15.55 -6.26
N SER A 262 3.80 16.05 -5.42
CA SER A 262 4.69 17.13 -5.83
C SER A 262 6.09 16.71 -6.19
N ASP A 263 6.60 15.57 -5.71
CA ASP A 263 8.03 15.34 -5.88
C ASP A 263 8.38 13.92 -6.29
N LEU A 264 9.36 13.86 -7.20
CA LEU A 264 10.05 12.70 -7.61
C LEU A 264 10.75 12.07 -6.40
N THR A 265 10.14 11.06 -5.81
CA THR A 265 10.72 10.32 -4.70
C THR A 265 11.27 8.98 -5.17
N ALA A 266 12.41 8.59 -4.65
CA ALA A 266 12.94 7.25 -4.83
C ALA A 266 13.62 6.79 -3.54
N GLU A 267 13.42 5.53 -3.20
CA GLU A 267 13.97 4.90 -2.01
C GLU A 267 14.90 3.76 -2.38
N GLY A 268 16.07 3.71 -1.76
CA GLY A 268 16.93 2.53 -1.80
C GLY A 268 16.49 1.52 -0.75
N LEU A 269 16.17 0.29 -1.15
CA LEU A 269 15.87 -0.81 -0.24
C LEU A 269 17.03 -1.78 -0.18
N LEU A 270 17.46 -2.10 1.04
CA LEU A 270 18.40 -3.18 1.35
C LEU A 270 17.71 -4.21 2.24
N LYS A 271 17.87 -5.48 1.90
CA LYS A 271 17.33 -6.56 2.68
C LYS A 271 18.42 -7.62 2.93
N ARG A 272 18.90 -7.71 4.16
CA ARG A 272 19.94 -8.64 4.53
C ARG A 272 19.38 -9.97 5.01
N VAL A 273 20.16 -11.03 4.79
CA VAL A 273 19.83 -12.36 5.31
C VAL A 273 19.72 -12.30 6.83
N GLY A 274 18.67 -12.92 7.37
CA GLY A 274 18.43 -12.95 8.80
C GLY A 274 17.80 -11.68 9.38
N SER A 275 17.30 -10.76 8.57
CA SER A 275 16.52 -9.60 9.05
C SER A 275 15.30 -10.07 9.85
N VAL A 276 15.12 -9.55 11.07
CA VAL A 276 14.04 -9.94 12.00
C VAL A 276 13.22 -8.74 12.49
N GLU A 277 13.73 -7.53 12.31
CA GLU A 277 13.09 -6.30 12.75
C GLU A 277 13.19 -5.24 11.64
N GLY A 278 12.31 -4.25 11.68
CA GLY A 278 12.27 -3.12 10.77
C GLY A 278 11.52 -3.39 9.47
N LEU A 279 11.44 -2.36 8.63
CA LEU A 279 10.67 -2.35 7.38
C LEU A 279 11.40 -2.99 6.18
N ALA A 280 12.36 -3.88 6.44
CA ALA A 280 13.04 -4.61 5.37
C ALA A 280 12.12 -5.66 4.70
N CYS A 281 11.24 -6.29 5.49
CA CYS A 281 10.31 -7.31 5.01
C CYS A 281 8.90 -6.92 5.42
N LEU A 282 8.04 -6.67 4.45
CA LEU A 282 6.67 -6.24 4.69
C LEU A 282 5.71 -7.43 4.53
N PRO A 283 4.73 -7.60 5.46
CA PRO A 283 3.65 -8.57 5.32
C PRO A 283 2.74 -8.22 4.15
N TRP A 284 1.69 -9.01 3.93
CA TRP A 284 0.66 -8.68 2.96
C TRP A 284 0.08 -7.28 3.22
N HIS A 285 0.17 -6.40 2.21
CA HIS A 285 -0.33 -5.03 2.26
C HIS A 285 -0.61 -4.51 0.85
N LYS A 286 -1.32 -3.41 0.79
CA LYS A 286 -1.44 -2.55 -0.39
C LYS A 286 -0.74 -1.24 -0.06
N ASP A 287 0.04 -0.70 -0.97
CA ASP A 287 0.74 0.57 -0.72
C ASP A 287 -0.23 1.70 -0.42
N CYS A 288 -1.33 1.78 -1.18
CA CYS A 288 -2.35 2.80 -0.99
C CYS A 288 -3.11 2.70 0.35
N GLU A 289 -3.17 1.53 1.00
CA GLU A 289 -3.81 1.39 2.32
C GLU A 289 -3.06 2.10 3.44
N ARG A 290 -1.79 2.40 3.25
CA ARG A 290 -1.01 3.18 4.22
C ARG A 290 -1.38 4.65 4.23
N GLY A 291 -2.09 5.12 3.21
CA GLY A 291 -2.57 6.48 3.03
C GLY A 291 -4.09 6.57 2.99
N GLY A 292 -4.60 7.02 1.88
CA GLY A 292 -5.96 7.50 1.74
C GLY A 292 -7.01 6.49 1.26
N HIS A 293 -6.65 5.29 0.75
CA HIS A 293 -7.67 4.39 0.17
C HIS A 293 -7.17 2.95 0.07
N SER A 294 -8.08 2.01 -0.16
CA SER A 294 -7.79 0.58 -0.14
C SER A 294 -7.88 -0.12 -1.49
N MET A 295 -8.41 0.53 -2.53
CA MET A 295 -8.51 -0.04 -3.88
C MET A 295 -8.83 1.01 -4.95
N PHE A 296 -8.73 0.61 -6.23
CA PHE A 296 -9.08 1.43 -7.40
C PHE A 296 -8.20 2.66 -7.63
N CYS A 297 -6.93 2.62 -7.24
CA CYS A 297 -5.99 3.67 -7.63
C CYS A 297 -5.25 3.30 -8.92
N SER A 298 -4.69 4.32 -9.53
CA SER A 298 -3.85 4.20 -10.71
C SER A 298 -2.35 4.36 -10.41
N GLY A 299 -1.96 4.51 -9.13
CA GLY A 299 -0.57 4.62 -8.74
C GLY A 299 0.23 3.37 -9.11
N LEU A 300 1.42 3.57 -9.69
CA LEU A 300 2.37 2.51 -9.99
C LEU A 300 3.56 2.58 -9.04
N THR A 301 3.88 1.45 -8.43
CA THR A 301 5.13 1.26 -7.72
C THR A 301 6.11 0.54 -8.65
N ILE A 302 7.31 1.10 -8.79
CA ILE A 302 8.36 0.65 -9.69
C ILE A 302 9.55 0.20 -8.86
N GLY A 303 10.05 -1.01 -9.10
CA GLY A 303 11.26 -1.52 -8.46
C GLY A 303 12.35 -1.78 -9.49
N ILE A 304 13.44 -0.99 -9.45
CA ILE A 304 14.64 -1.20 -10.28
C ILE A 304 15.54 -2.21 -9.57
N CYS A 305 15.73 -3.39 -10.15
CA CYS A 305 16.43 -4.50 -9.52
C CYS A 305 17.94 -4.33 -9.65
N LEU A 306 18.63 -3.96 -8.57
CA LEU A 306 20.10 -3.91 -8.50
C LEU A 306 20.70 -5.28 -8.17
N THR A 307 19.93 -6.19 -7.65
CA THR A 307 20.23 -7.62 -7.48
C THR A 307 19.05 -8.44 -8.00
N PRO A 308 19.19 -9.74 -8.24
CA PRO A 308 18.04 -10.59 -8.54
C PRO A 308 16.96 -10.52 -7.45
N VAL A 309 15.72 -10.71 -7.85
CA VAL A 309 14.55 -10.82 -6.96
C VAL A 309 14.00 -12.22 -7.09
N ASP A 310 14.31 -13.08 -6.14
CA ASP A 310 13.92 -14.48 -6.09
C ASP A 310 13.85 -14.96 -4.63
N LEU A 311 13.66 -16.25 -4.41
CA LEU A 311 13.60 -16.83 -3.08
C LEU A 311 14.91 -16.68 -2.31
N ALA A 312 16.08 -16.64 -2.98
CA ALA A 312 17.38 -16.48 -2.32
C ALA A 312 17.55 -15.06 -1.76
N HIS A 313 17.06 -14.05 -2.50
CA HIS A 313 17.19 -12.63 -2.19
C HIS A 313 15.97 -12.06 -1.43
N GLY A 314 14.92 -12.86 -1.20
CA GLY A 314 13.68 -12.41 -0.63
C GLY A 314 12.75 -11.78 -1.68
N GLY A 315 11.88 -12.61 -2.24
CA GLY A 315 11.01 -12.29 -3.37
C GLY A 315 9.95 -11.23 -3.08
N LEU A 316 9.29 -10.82 -4.14
CA LEU A 316 8.07 -10.01 -4.11
C LEU A 316 6.92 -10.91 -4.56
N ASP A 317 6.01 -11.22 -3.64
CA ASP A 317 4.80 -11.96 -3.95
C ASP A 317 3.64 -10.98 -4.16
N VAL A 318 2.84 -11.22 -5.20
CA VAL A 318 1.66 -10.41 -5.54
C VAL A 318 0.47 -11.33 -5.72
N VAL A 319 -0.67 -10.98 -5.13
CA VAL A 319 -1.94 -11.65 -5.41
C VAL A 319 -2.49 -11.09 -6.71
N ALA A 320 -2.42 -11.87 -7.79
CA ALA A 320 -2.84 -11.43 -9.10
C ALA A 320 -4.34 -11.11 -9.14
N GLY A 321 -4.69 -9.95 -9.72
CA GLY A 321 -6.08 -9.47 -9.80
C GLY A 321 -6.60 -8.80 -8.53
N SER A 322 -5.83 -8.78 -7.44
CA SER A 322 -6.28 -8.22 -6.13
C SER A 322 -6.59 -6.73 -6.15
N HIS A 323 -6.06 -5.97 -7.10
CA HIS A 323 -6.40 -4.56 -7.32
C HIS A 323 -7.81 -4.36 -7.88
N ARG A 324 -8.42 -5.41 -8.43
CA ARG A 324 -9.78 -5.42 -9.01
C ARG A 324 -10.85 -5.85 -8.02
N ALA A 325 -10.45 -6.27 -6.80
CA ALA A 325 -11.34 -6.82 -5.80
C ALA A 325 -11.08 -6.20 -4.43
N HIS A 326 -12.13 -6.14 -3.62
CA HIS A 326 -12.02 -5.74 -2.22
C HIS A 326 -11.63 -6.96 -1.40
N ILE A 327 -10.38 -7.04 -1.00
CA ILE A 327 -9.78 -8.20 -0.31
C ILE A 327 -9.24 -7.75 1.04
N ALA A 328 -9.72 -8.37 2.10
CA ALA A 328 -9.11 -8.26 3.42
C ALA A 328 -7.88 -9.19 3.51
N ARG A 329 -6.84 -8.79 4.23
CA ARG A 329 -5.62 -9.59 4.41
C ARG A 329 -5.90 -10.98 4.98
N ARG A 330 -6.82 -11.09 5.94
CA ARG A 330 -7.23 -12.38 6.53
C ARG A 330 -7.77 -13.39 5.50
N GLN A 331 -8.31 -12.91 4.36
CA GLN A 331 -8.75 -13.82 3.29
C GLN A 331 -7.58 -14.53 2.60
N VAL A 332 -6.41 -13.89 2.50
CA VAL A 332 -5.23 -14.50 1.89
C VAL A 332 -4.78 -15.71 2.71
N ASP A 333 -4.75 -15.57 4.02
CA ASP A 333 -4.35 -16.65 4.93
C ASP A 333 -5.39 -17.78 4.97
N ALA A 334 -6.66 -17.48 4.74
CA ALA A 334 -7.75 -18.45 4.69
C ALA A 334 -7.84 -19.25 3.37
N GLY A 335 -7.01 -18.91 2.36
CA GLY A 335 -7.01 -19.58 1.07
C GLY A 335 -7.89 -18.89 0.03
N LEU A 336 -7.40 -17.73 -0.45
CA LEU A 336 -8.03 -16.99 -1.54
C LEU A 336 -7.95 -17.80 -2.85
N ASP A 337 -8.97 -17.72 -3.70
CA ASP A 337 -8.97 -18.37 -5.02
C ASP A 337 -8.13 -17.65 -6.08
N LEU A 338 -7.62 -16.46 -5.76
CA LEU A 338 -6.71 -15.71 -6.63
C LEU A 338 -5.27 -16.24 -6.52
N PRO A 339 -4.57 -16.43 -7.64
CA PRO A 339 -3.22 -16.95 -7.60
C PRO A 339 -2.23 -15.94 -7.02
N VAL A 340 -1.25 -16.45 -6.30
CA VAL A 340 -0.08 -15.69 -5.85
C VAL A 340 1.05 -15.89 -6.85
N ALA A 341 1.50 -14.81 -7.47
CA ALA A 341 2.68 -14.80 -8.32
C ALA A 341 3.90 -14.34 -7.52
N THR A 342 5.01 -15.09 -7.58
CA THR A 342 6.31 -14.63 -7.09
C THR A 342 7.06 -13.99 -8.26
N LEU A 343 7.32 -12.71 -8.18
CA LEU A 343 8.04 -11.99 -9.22
C LEU A 343 9.53 -12.38 -9.17
N ALA A 344 9.94 -13.20 -10.13
CA ALA A 344 11.34 -13.55 -10.33
C ALA A 344 11.93 -12.58 -11.37
N ALA A 345 12.78 -11.67 -10.92
CA ALA A 345 13.43 -10.66 -11.73
C ALA A 345 14.94 -10.80 -11.67
N ASP A 346 15.60 -10.58 -12.78
CA ASP A 346 17.05 -10.52 -12.87
C ASP A 346 17.56 -9.09 -12.54
N ARG A 347 18.86 -8.93 -12.36
CA ARG A 347 19.47 -7.61 -12.23
C ARG A 347 19.21 -6.83 -13.53
N GLY A 348 18.73 -5.59 -13.43
CA GLY A 348 18.38 -4.74 -14.56
C GLY A 348 16.92 -4.82 -14.99
N ASP A 349 16.18 -5.81 -14.51
CA ASP A 349 14.74 -5.87 -14.69
C ASP A 349 14.04 -4.83 -13.82
N VAL A 350 12.83 -4.50 -14.20
CA VAL A 350 11.95 -3.58 -13.48
C VAL A 350 10.66 -4.29 -13.12
N THR A 351 10.40 -4.38 -11.82
CA THR A 351 9.08 -4.81 -11.33
C THR A 351 8.14 -3.62 -11.33
N VAL A 352 6.94 -3.82 -11.84
CA VAL A 352 5.86 -2.83 -11.87
C VAL A 352 4.66 -3.42 -11.18
N HIS A 353 4.05 -2.71 -10.22
CA HIS A 353 2.76 -3.12 -9.68
C HIS A 353 1.87 -1.92 -9.36
N LEU A 354 0.57 -2.14 -9.46
CA LEU A 354 -0.41 -1.15 -9.01
C LEU A 354 -0.36 -1.05 -7.49
N SER A 355 -0.36 0.17 -6.96
CA SER A 355 -0.31 0.41 -5.50
C SER A 355 -1.49 -0.21 -4.75
N CYS A 356 -2.59 -0.53 -5.45
CA CYS A 356 -3.73 -1.28 -4.92
C CYS A 356 -3.59 -2.81 -5.03
N ALA A 357 -2.55 -3.33 -5.66
CA ALA A 357 -2.31 -4.77 -5.70
C ALA A 357 -1.82 -5.26 -4.33
N LEU A 358 -2.42 -6.31 -3.81
CA LEU A 358 -2.03 -6.91 -2.54
C LEU A 358 -0.73 -7.67 -2.74
N HIS A 359 0.31 -7.28 -2.02
CA HIS A 359 1.64 -7.85 -2.17
C HIS A 359 2.38 -7.97 -0.83
N ARG A 360 3.43 -8.75 -0.82
CA ARG A 360 4.34 -8.88 0.33
C ARG A 360 5.78 -9.05 -0.12
N SER A 361 6.69 -8.79 0.79
CA SER A 361 8.12 -8.94 0.60
C SER A 361 8.65 -10.00 1.55
N THR A 362 9.14 -11.13 1.00
CA THR A 362 9.61 -12.26 1.79
C THR A 362 11.04 -12.06 2.32
N HIS A 363 11.44 -12.88 3.31
CA HIS A 363 12.79 -12.82 3.87
C HIS A 363 13.81 -13.43 2.89
N PRO A 364 15.00 -12.80 2.72
CA PRO A 364 16.09 -13.41 1.97
C PRO A 364 16.64 -14.62 2.72
N THR A 365 16.96 -15.68 1.98
CA THR A 365 17.45 -16.93 2.56
C THR A 365 18.96 -17.10 2.47
N SER A 366 19.61 -16.53 1.44
CA SER A 366 21.05 -16.75 1.20
C SER A 366 21.80 -15.56 0.61
N ALA A 367 21.10 -14.56 0.08
CA ALA A 367 21.74 -13.39 -0.55
C ALA A 367 20.99 -12.10 -0.21
N GLU A 368 21.72 -10.98 -0.15
CA GLU A 368 21.16 -9.65 0.07
C GLU A 368 20.36 -9.20 -1.16
N ARG A 369 19.22 -8.56 -0.97
CA ARG A 369 18.45 -7.89 -2.01
C ARG A 369 18.67 -6.39 -1.96
N ARG A 370 18.88 -5.79 -3.14
CA ARG A 370 18.99 -4.36 -3.35
C ARG A 370 18.06 -3.93 -4.48
N VAL A 371 17.19 -3.00 -4.19
CA VAL A 371 16.20 -2.47 -5.15
C VAL A 371 16.04 -0.98 -4.93
N ILE A 372 15.90 -0.20 -6.00
CA ILE A 372 15.46 1.17 -5.92
C ILE A 372 13.97 1.21 -6.22
N TYR A 373 13.18 1.68 -5.26
CA TYR A 373 11.75 1.90 -5.45
C TYR A 373 11.45 3.36 -5.77
N THR A 374 10.59 3.55 -6.75
CA THR A 374 10.02 4.83 -7.15
C THR A 374 8.62 4.57 -7.69
N GLY A 375 7.96 5.55 -8.28
CA GLY A 375 6.63 5.34 -8.79
C GLY A 375 6.19 6.34 -9.83
N PHE A 376 4.99 6.11 -10.31
CA PHE A 376 4.25 6.99 -11.18
C PHE A 376 2.88 7.26 -10.57
N ALA A 377 2.48 8.53 -10.60
CA ALA A 377 1.17 8.96 -10.19
C ALA A 377 0.54 9.86 -11.27
N LEU A 378 -0.77 10.01 -11.22
CA LEU A 378 -1.43 11.01 -12.02
C LEU A 378 -1.08 12.41 -11.48
N PRO A 379 -0.86 13.42 -12.34
CA PRO A 379 -0.54 14.77 -11.90
C PRO A 379 -1.70 15.36 -11.08
N ALA A 380 -1.37 16.24 -10.15
CA ALA A 380 -2.34 17.02 -9.40
C ALA A 380 -3.31 17.74 -10.36
N ARG A 381 -4.56 17.89 -9.95
CA ARG A 381 -5.53 18.67 -10.72
C ARG A 381 -5.30 20.17 -10.53
N PRO A 382 -5.67 20.99 -11.53
CA PRO A 382 -5.75 22.43 -11.32
C PRO A 382 -6.65 22.75 -10.13
N GLY A 383 -6.10 23.38 -9.09
CA GLY A 383 -6.82 23.73 -7.87
C GLY A 383 -6.58 22.79 -6.68
N ASP A 384 -5.97 21.63 -6.88
CA ASP A 384 -5.37 20.88 -5.78
C ASP A 384 -4.25 21.76 -5.18
N ALA A 385 -4.17 21.83 -3.85
CA ALA A 385 -3.10 22.60 -3.21
C ALA A 385 -1.76 22.08 -3.73
N GLU A 386 -1.02 22.93 -4.44
CA GLU A 386 0.40 22.68 -4.64
C GLU A 386 0.97 22.49 -3.25
N ALA A 387 1.60 21.34 -2.99
CA ALA A 387 2.37 21.17 -1.79
C ALA A 387 3.39 22.31 -1.81
N ASP A 388 3.16 23.35 -1.03
CA ASP A 388 4.14 24.39 -0.79
C ASP A 388 5.45 23.69 -0.48
N GLY A 389 6.52 24.05 -1.17
CA GLY A 389 7.82 23.40 -1.08
C GLY A 389 8.16 23.12 0.37
N ALA A 390 7.76 21.95 0.83
CA ALA A 390 7.79 21.60 2.24
C ALA A 390 9.23 21.69 2.68
N ASP A 391 9.48 22.38 3.76
CA ASP A 391 10.80 22.39 4.39
C ASP A 391 11.28 20.93 4.47
N HIS A 392 12.24 20.57 3.63
CA HIS A 392 12.77 19.21 3.50
C HIS A 392 13.16 18.63 4.87
N ALA A 393 13.72 19.44 5.76
CA ALA A 393 14.05 19.04 7.12
C ALA A 393 12.81 18.72 7.97
N ARG A 394 11.67 19.38 7.73
CA ARG A 394 10.40 19.04 8.38
C ARG A 394 9.88 17.71 7.89
N LEU A 395 9.90 17.49 6.59
CA LEU A 395 9.47 16.24 5.96
C LEU A 395 10.28 15.04 6.47
N LEU A 396 11.61 15.18 6.57
CA LEU A 396 12.48 14.14 7.12
C LEU A 396 12.15 13.83 8.59
N ARG A 397 11.87 14.86 9.41
CA ARG A 397 11.46 14.65 10.81
C ARG A 397 10.10 13.95 10.91
N GLU A 398 9.15 14.32 10.09
CA GLU A 398 7.84 13.67 10.04
C GLU A 398 7.96 12.21 9.61
N ARG A 399 8.76 11.91 8.59
CA ARG A 399 9.05 10.54 8.13
C ARG A 399 9.75 9.71 9.20
N ALA A 400 10.75 10.26 9.90
CA ALA A 400 11.40 9.57 11.00
C ALA A 400 10.42 9.24 12.14
N ALA A 401 9.51 10.16 12.46
CA ALA A 401 8.48 9.92 13.47
C ALA A 401 7.44 8.88 13.02
N ILE A 402 7.17 8.77 11.72
CA ILE A 402 6.25 7.77 11.15
C ILE A 402 6.91 6.39 11.12
N ALA A 403 8.22 6.28 10.89
CA ALA A 403 8.92 5.00 10.74
C ALA A 403 8.68 4.05 11.92
N GLY A 404 8.83 4.53 13.17
CA GLY A 404 8.59 3.72 14.37
C GLY A 404 7.13 3.26 14.49
N ARG A 405 6.18 4.12 14.12
CA ARG A 405 4.75 3.77 14.12
C ARG A 405 4.39 2.78 13.02
N GLN A 406 5.04 2.87 11.85
CA GLN A 406 4.86 1.89 10.78
C GLN A 406 5.37 0.52 11.17
N ASP A 407 6.54 0.44 11.83
CA ASP A 407 7.07 -0.81 12.37
C ASP A 407 6.08 -1.47 13.32
N ASP A 408 5.54 -0.72 14.28
CA ASP A 408 4.57 -1.24 15.25
C ASP A 408 3.26 -1.67 14.56
N ALA A 409 2.73 -0.85 13.64
CA ALA A 409 1.52 -1.15 12.91
C ALA A 409 1.69 -2.37 12.00
N MET A 410 2.81 -2.47 11.27
CA MET A 410 3.09 -3.61 10.40
C MET A 410 3.42 -4.88 11.20
N ALA A 411 4.11 -4.77 12.35
CA ALA A 411 4.34 -5.90 13.24
C ALA A 411 3.02 -6.44 13.80
N SER A 412 2.05 -5.56 14.10
CA SER A 412 0.73 -5.97 14.58
C SER A 412 -0.05 -6.77 13.52
N LEU A 413 0.21 -6.54 12.24
CA LEU A 413 -0.41 -7.25 11.13
C LEU A 413 0.23 -8.62 10.84
N GLN A 414 1.43 -8.90 11.40
CA GLN A 414 2.16 -10.15 11.20
C GLN A 414 1.82 -11.24 12.22
N ARG A 415 1.16 -10.88 13.33
CA ARG A 415 0.84 -11.87 14.37
C ARG A 415 -0.29 -12.78 13.88
N PRO A 416 -0.09 -14.12 13.87
CA PRO A 416 -1.20 -15.04 13.66
C PRO A 416 -2.21 -14.83 14.79
N SER A 417 -3.47 -14.72 14.40
CA SER A 417 -4.63 -14.64 15.31
C SER A 417 -4.79 -15.91 16.12
#